data_c6d98a500df87000d14f8e357a598300
#
_entry.id   c6d98a500df87000d14f8e357a598300
#
_cell.length_a   1.000
_cell.length_b   1.000
_cell.length_c   1.000
_cell.angle_alpha   90.00
_cell.angle_beta   90.00
_cell.angle_gamma   90.00
#
_symmetry.space_group_name_H-M   'P 1'
#
loop_
_entity.id
_entity.type
_entity.pdbx_description
1 polymer ?
#
loop_
_entity_poly.entity_id
_entity_poly.type
_entity_poly.pdbx_seq_one_letter_code
_entity_poly.pdbx_strand_id
1 'polypeptide(L)'
;IKYLFKFTNDMTGEVQYAYPATSTVIERYGEFNFTYNATPNVYVGRINLLPAGYWKYQVFEVIWQTKQTGGELPYFSNNMPPTEDFVFNPAANDLGVVQGEVTKGKMYIEEKVGTEEVTYTQKAKSVQSLTIEYGGTGYSTAPTITISVGGITTATATCTINESGVIDTVTITNAGSGYTENPSVSISGT
;
A
#
# COMPACT_ATOMS: atom_id res chain seq x y z
N ILE A 1 5.84 28.46 -8.83
CA ILE A 1 4.70 27.84 -8.13
C ILE A 1 5.24 26.79 -7.19
N LYS A 2 4.73 26.73 -5.97
CA LYS A 2 4.97 25.68 -4.97
C LYS A 2 3.64 25.12 -4.50
N TYR A 3 3.66 23.95 -3.89
CA TYR A 3 2.46 23.29 -3.40
C TYR A 3 2.59 23.02 -1.90
N LEU A 4 1.73 23.64 -1.10
CA LEU A 4 1.62 23.38 0.33
C LEU A 4 0.60 22.26 0.55
N PHE A 5 0.99 21.22 1.24
CA PHE A 5 0.13 20.13 1.64
C PHE A 5 -0.34 20.31 3.08
N LYS A 6 -1.63 20.12 3.30
CA LYS A 6 -2.26 20.00 4.61
C LYS A 6 -2.76 18.55 4.76
N PHE A 7 -2.31 17.89 5.78
CA PHE A 7 -2.74 16.56 6.15
C PHE A 7 -3.56 16.64 7.44
N THR A 8 -4.74 16.03 7.47
CA THR A 8 -5.64 16.00 8.64
C THR A 8 -6.00 14.56 8.97
N ASN A 9 -5.67 14.11 10.16
CA ASN A 9 -6.06 12.79 10.65
C ASN A 9 -7.57 12.72 10.84
N ASP A 10 -8.24 11.71 10.28
CA ASP A 10 -9.69 11.56 10.32
C ASP A 10 -10.21 11.23 11.73
N MET A 11 -9.40 10.59 12.56
CA MET A 11 -9.79 10.17 13.91
C MET A 11 -9.47 11.20 14.98
N THR A 12 -8.26 11.75 14.94
CA THR A 12 -7.77 12.66 15.99
C THR A 12 -8.00 14.12 15.66
N GLY A 13 -8.21 14.47 14.39
CA GLY A 13 -8.25 15.84 13.92
C GLY A 13 -6.88 16.53 13.87
N GLU A 14 -5.79 15.80 14.13
CA GLU A 14 -4.43 16.35 14.06
C GLU A 14 -4.12 16.86 12.67
N VAL A 15 -3.52 18.05 12.60
CA VAL A 15 -3.17 18.71 11.34
C VAL A 15 -1.67 18.82 11.22
N GLN A 16 -1.15 18.49 10.05
CA GLN A 16 0.25 18.66 9.69
C GLN A 16 0.39 19.28 8.31
N TYR A 17 1.34 20.20 8.17
CA TYR A 17 1.64 20.86 6.90
C TYR A 17 3.02 20.46 6.41
N ALA A 18 3.19 20.38 5.08
CA ALA A 18 4.50 20.20 4.48
C ALA A 18 4.54 20.68 3.02
N TYR A 19 5.66 21.28 2.63
CA TYR A 19 6.07 21.36 1.24
C TYR A 19 6.78 20.06 0.87
N PRO A 20 6.59 19.50 -0.33
CA PRO A 20 7.31 18.30 -0.74
C PRO A 20 8.82 18.56 -0.85
N ALA A 21 9.63 17.57 -0.51
CA ALA A 21 11.08 17.62 -0.68
C ALA A 21 11.46 17.75 -2.17
N THR A 22 10.75 17.03 -3.01
CA THR A 22 10.82 17.15 -4.48
C THR A 22 9.44 17.09 -5.09
N SER A 23 9.24 17.78 -6.22
CA SER A 23 7.97 17.76 -6.96
C SER A 23 8.23 17.75 -8.45
N THR A 24 7.47 16.93 -9.17
CA THR A 24 7.41 16.92 -10.63
C THR A 24 5.95 17.05 -11.04
N VAL A 25 5.62 18.08 -11.81
CA VAL A 25 4.26 18.30 -12.31
C VAL A 25 4.29 18.30 -13.83
N ILE A 26 3.51 17.42 -14.42
CA ILE A 26 3.30 17.34 -15.87
C ILE A 26 1.80 17.42 -16.16
N GLU A 27 1.43 17.57 -17.42
CA GLU A 27 0.04 17.86 -17.85
C GLU A 27 -1.03 16.90 -17.28
N ARG A 28 -0.66 15.67 -16.92
CA ARG A 28 -1.62 14.63 -16.50
C ARG A 28 -1.53 14.26 -15.02
N TYR A 29 -0.39 14.50 -14.37
CA TYR A 29 -0.19 14.16 -12.96
C TYR A 29 0.90 15.00 -12.31
N GLY A 30 0.87 15.05 -10.98
CA GLY A 30 1.94 15.58 -10.15
C GLY A 30 2.49 14.50 -9.23
N GLU A 31 3.80 14.41 -9.13
CA GLU A 31 4.51 13.57 -8.17
C GLU A 31 5.13 14.45 -7.09
N PHE A 32 4.86 14.12 -5.84
CA PHE A 32 5.30 14.88 -4.67
C PHE A 32 5.93 13.92 -3.64
N ASN A 33 7.19 14.14 -3.33
CA ASN A 33 7.93 13.25 -2.44
C ASN A 33 8.07 13.87 -1.04
N PHE A 34 7.76 13.07 -0.03
CA PHE A 34 7.91 13.38 1.38
C PHE A 34 8.78 12.34 2.07
N THR A 35 9.43 12.73 3.16
CA THR A 35 10.24 11.82 3.97
C THR A 35 9.65 11.72 5.36
N TYR A 36 9.45 10.48 5.86
CA TYR A 36 9.06 10.27 7.25
C TYR A 36 10.18 10.73 8.20
N ASN A 37 9.80 11.47 9.22
CA ASN A 37 10.72 11.90 10.28
C ASN A 37 9.93 12.15 11.56
N ALA A 38 10.43 11.63 12.70
CA ALA A 38 9.81 11.84 14.00
C ALA A 38 9.72 13.33 14.40
N THR A 39 10.58 14.16 13.81
CA THR A 39 10.52 15.63 13.95
C THR A 39 10.13 16.21 12.58
N PRO A 40 8.83 16.50 12.35
CA PRO A 40 8.37 17.05 11.10
C PRO A 40 8.92 18.45 10.85
N ASN A 41 9.05 18.80 9.57
CA ASN A 41 9.46 20.14 9.17
C ASN A 41 8.72 20.53 7.88
N VAL A 42 7.91 21.58 7.99
CA VAL A 42 7.04 22.10 6.93
C VAL A 42 7.82 22.39 5.64
N TYR A 43 9.04 22.90 5.75
CA TYR A 43 9.77 23.48 4.61
C TYR A 43 10.64 22.48 3.83
N VAL A 44 10.88 21.29 4.36
CA VAL A 44 11.82 20.32 3.77
C VAL A 44 11.21 18.95 3.49
N GLY A 45 9.88 18.87 3.45
CA GLY A 45 9.17 17.62 3.13
C GLY A 45 9.27 16.53 4.19
N ARG A 46 9.58 16.88 5.44
CA ARG A 46 9.60 15.94 6.55
C ARG A 46 8.25 15.89 7.23
N ILE A 47 7.62 14.73 7.22
CA ILE A 47 6.29 14.51 7.78
C ILE A 47 6.31 13.37 8.80
N ASN A 48 5.36 13.44 9.75
CA ASN A 48 5.10 12.39 10.73
C ASN A 48 3.59 12.17 10.82
N LEU A 49 3.04 11.36 9.92
CA LEU A 49 1.60 11.11 9.86
C LEU A 49 1.23 9.96 10.82
N LEU A 50 1.37 10.21 12.11
CA LEU A 50 0.90 9.35 13.19
C LEU A 50 -0.29 10.01 13.92
N PRO A 51 -1.22 9.22 14.48
CA PRO A 51 -1.31 7.76 14.37
C PRO A 51 -1.64 7.30 12.97
N ALA A 52 -1.32 6.03 12.68
CA ALA A 52 -1.72 5.34 11.45
C ALA A 52 -3.25 5.37 11.28
N GLY A 53 -3.73 5.20 10.07
CA GLY A 53 -5.14 5.25 9.75
C GLY A 53 -5.47 6.15 8.57
N TYR A 54 -6.70 6.62 8.54
CA TYR A 54 -7.15 7.50 7.46
C TYR A 54 -6.77 8.95 7.71
N TRP A 55 -6.20 9.56 6.67
CA TRP A 55 -5.84 10.97 6.63
C TRP A 55 -6.48 11.63 5.41
N LYS A 56 -6.97 12.83 5.58
CA LYS A 56 -7.35 13.71 4.47
C LYS A 56 -6.14 14.53 4.07
N TYR A 57 -6.01 14.83 2.79
CA TYR A 57 -5.05 15.81 2.31
C TYR A 57 -5.73 16.89 1.49
N GLN A 58 -5.22 18.10 1.60
CA GLN A 58 -5.55 19.25 0.77
C GLN A 58 -4.25 19.83 0.23
N VAL A 59 -4.25 20.27 -1.00
CA VAL A 59 -3.08 20.84 -1.66
C VAL A 59 -3.40 22.27 -2.06
N PHE A 60 -2.58 23.21 -1.61
CA PHE A 60 -2.73 24.61 -1.90
C PHE A 60 -1.61 25.07 -2.84
N GLU A 61 -1.97 25.87 -3.82
CA GLU A 61 -1.00 26.54 -4.68
C GLU A 61 -0.42 27.75 -3.97
N VAL A 62 0.90 27.88 -4.02
CA VAL A 62 1.64 29.01 -3.47
C VAL A 62 2.44 29.66 -4.60
N ILE A 63 2.16 30.93 -4.86
CA ILE A 63 2.99 31.75 -5.74
C ILE A 63 4.16 32.26 -4.94
N TRP A 64 5.34 31.97 -5.42
CA TRP A 64 6.60 32.35 -4.83
C TRP A 64 7.21 33.52 -5.61
N GLN A 65 7.46 34.63 -4.95
CA GLN A 65 8.18 35.75 -5.53
C GLN A 65 9.65 35.65 -5.17
N THR A 66 10.49 35.44 -6.17
CA THR A 66 11.94 35.52 -6.01
C THR A 66 12.34 36.99 -5.85
N LYS A 67 12.83 37.36 -4.68
CA LYS A 67 13.54 38.62 -4.54
C LYS A 67 14.88 38.51 -5.25
N GLN A 68 14.99 39.07 -6.45
CA GLN A 68 16.28 39.13 -7.16
C GLN A 68 17.25 40.01 -6.38
N THR A 69 18.14 39.39 -5.63
CA THR A 69 19.39 39.99 -5.23
C THR A 69 20.42 38.86 -5.15
N GLY A 70 21.18 38.65 -6.24
CA GLY A 70 22.34 37.78 -6.26
C GLY A 70 22.07 36.28 -6.43
N GLY A 71 21.49 35.86 -7.54
CA GLY A 71 21.86 34.63 -8.24
C GLY A 71 21.59 33.26 -7.62
N GLU A 72 21.12 33.11 -6.38
CA GLU A 72 20.74 31.84 -5.82
C GLU A 72 19.24 31.80 -5.50
N LEU A 73 18.56 30.77 -6.01
CA LEU A 73 17.20 30.47 -5.64
C LEU A 73 17.18 30.09 -4.15
N PRO A 74 16.43 30.79 -3.29
CA PRO A 74 16.33 30.38 -1.89
C PRO A 74 15.58 29.05 -1.82
N TYR A 75 16.33 27.99 -1.63
CA TYR A 75 15.79 26.71 -1.23
C TYR A 75 15.04 26.89 0.09
N PHE A 76 13.73 26.54 0.10
CA PHE A 76 12.94 26.35 1.30
C PHE A 76 13.31 27.26 2.47
N SER A 77 13.07 28.54 2.34
CA SER A 77 13.30 29.48 3.43
C SER A 77 12.07 29.57 4.33
N ASN A 78 12.27 29.97 5.59
CA ASN A 78 11.21 30.23 6.57
C ASN A 78 10.22 31.35 6.15
N ASN A 79 10.35 31.87 4.95
CA ASN A 79 9.52 32.91 4.35
C ASN A 79 8.39 32.33 3.47
N MET A 80 8.25 31.03 3.40
CA MET A 80 7.12 30.37 2.74
C MET A 80 5.95 30.25 3.71
N PRO A 81 4.68 30.39 3.23
CA PRO A 81 3.51 30.20 4.07
C PRO A 81 3.53 28.85 4.80
N PRO A 82 3.48 28.82 6.13
CA PRO A 82 3.47 27.56 6.88
C PRO A 82 2.09 26.90 6.93
N THR A 83 1.02 27.65 6.64
CA THR A 83 -0.39 27.20 6.64
C THR A 83 -1.16 27.87 5.49
N GLU A 84 -2.37 27.35 5.19
CA GLU A 84 -3.25 27.93 4.18
C GLU A 84 -3.81 29.32 4.57
N ASP A 85 -3.92 29.57 5.87
CA ASP A 85 -4.44 30.84 6.42
C ASP A 85 -3.34 31.91 6.60
N PHE A 86 -2.15 31.66 6.06
CA PHE A 86 -1.03 32.57 6.18
C PHE A 86 -1.36 33.93 5.56
N VAL A 87 -1.21 34.98 6.36
CA VAL A 87 -1.38 36.35 5.89
C VAL A 87 -0.03 36.92 5.51
N PHE A 88 0.11 37.31 4.24
CA PHE A 88 1.33 37.89 3.71
C PHE A 88 1.70 39.20 4.48
N ASN A 89 2.94 39.22 4.97
CA ASN A 89 3.49 40.42 5.67
C ASN A 89 4.78 40.85 4.97
N PRO A 90 4.71 41.88 4.12
CA PRO A 90 5.88 42.40 3.40
C PRO A 90 6.96 42.98 4.32
N ALA A 91 6.59 43.45 5.52
CA ALA A 91 7.54 43.98 6.50
C ALA A 91 8.38 42.84 7.14
N ALA A 92 7.84 41.63 7.22
CA ALA A 92 8.55 40.44 7.64
C ALA A 92 9.37 39.76 6.53
N ASN A 93 9.41 40.37 5.34
CA ASN A 93 10.07 39.82 4.15
C ASN A 93 9.48 38.47 3.68
N ASP A 94 8.17 38.29 3.87
CA ASP A 94 7.43 37.15 3.36
C ASP A 94 7.46 37.14 1.82
N LEU A 95 7.70 36.02 1.19
CA LEU A 95 7.88 35.90 -0.25
C LEU A 95 6.81 35.07 -0.95
N GLY A 96 6.05 34.29 -0.21
CA GLY A 96 5.03 33.39 -0.75
C GLY A 96 3.62 33.82 -0.40
N VAL A 97 2.69 33.60 -1.33
CA VAL A 97 1.26 33.88 -1.15
C VAL A 97 0.45 32.65 -1.54
N VAL A 98 -0.41 32.19 -0.64
CA VAL A 98 -1.35 31.10 -0.92
C VAL A 98 -2.43 31.58 -1.86
N GLN A 99 -2.65 30.88 -2.96
CA GLN A 99 -3.63 31.24 -4.00
C GLN A 99 -4.98 30.55 -3.78
N GLY A 100 -4.96 29.31 -3.31
CA GLY A 100 -6.16 28.54 -3.04
C GLY A 100 -5.94 27.02 -3.09
N GLU A 101 -6.99 26.28 -2.78
CA GLU A 101 -7.00 24.82 -2.86
C GLU A 101 -7.01 24.35 -4.33
N VAL A 102 -6.04 23.53 -4.71
CA VAL A 102 -5.93 22.94 -6.05
C VAL A 102 -6.61 21.58 -6.11
N THR A 103 -6.42 20.76 -5.08
CA THR A 103 -6.98 19.42 -4.98
C THR A 103 -7.05 18.97 -3.54
N LYS A 104 -7.88 17.96 -3.30
CA LYS A 104 -8.00 17.26 -2.02
C LYS A 104 -8.32 15.80 -2.21
N GLY A 105 -8.07 15.00 -1.19
CA GLY A 105 -8.41 13.58 -1.21
C GLY A 105 -8.24 12.93 0.15
N LYS A 106 -8.26 11.62 0.13
CA LYS A 106 -8.11 10.77 1.31
C LYS A 106 -7.07 9.69 1.04
N MET A 107 -6.27 9.38 2.04
CA MET A 107 -5.26 8.33 1.98
C MET A 107 -5.27 7.50 3.26
N TYR A 108 -4.73 6.32 3.19
CA TYR A 108 -4.55 5.44 4.34
C TYR A 108 -3.05 5.31 4.63
N ILE A 109 -2.67 5.55 5.88
CA ILE A 109 -1.31 5.39 6.38
C ILE A 109 -1.27 4.13 7.21
N GLU A 110 -0.44 3.18 6.82
CA GLU A 110 -0.21 1.97 7.58
C GLU A 110 0.71 2.24 8.78
N GLU A 111 0.45 1.54 9.87
CA GLU A 111 1.35 1.57 11.01
C GLU A 111 2.69 0.91 10.62
N LYS A 112 3.76 1.68 10.70
CA LYS A 112 5.10 1.13 10.50
C LYS A 112 5.52 0.37 11.75
N VAL A 113 5.22 -0.91 11.80
CA VAL A 113 5.69 -1.82 12.86
C VAL A 113 7.16 -2.14 12.62
N GLY A 114 8.04 -1.43 13.31
CA GLY A 114 9.48 -1.72 13.32
C GLY A 114 10.24 -1.39 12.04
N THR A 115 11.53 -1.64 12.05
CA THR A 115 12.46 -1.53 10.92
C THR A 115 12.42 -2.75 10.00
N GLU A 116 11.38 -3.55 10.07
CA GLU A 116 11.22 -4.66 9.15
C GLU A 116 10.73 -4.10 7.81
N GLU A 117 11.53 -4.34 6.80
CA GLU A 117 11.11 -4.26 5.41
C GLU A 117 9.80 -5.04 5.32
N VAL A 118 8.68 -4.34 5.11
CA VAL A 118 7.40 -5.01 4.86
C VAL A 118 7.53 -5.68 3.51
N THR A 119 8.14 -6.86 3.52
CA THR A 119 8.01 -7.79 2.44
C THR A 119 6.53 -8.13 2.39
N TYR A 120 5.84 -7.70 1.36
CA TYR A 120 4.48 -8.12 1.06
C TYR A 120 4.51 -9.63 0.86
N THR A 121 4.42 -10.37 1.95
CA THR A 121 4.17 -11.79 1.90
C THR A 121 2.73 -11.95 1.46
N GLN A 122 2.54 -12.23 0.18
CA GLN A 122 1.29 -12.80 -0.29
C GLN A 122 0.93 -13.89 0.72
N LYS A 123 -0.23 -13.76 1.40
CA LYS A 123 -0.68 -14.77 2.37
C LYS A 123 -0.60 -16.11 1.65
N ALA A 124 0.29 -16.98 2.13
CA ALA A 124 0.57 -18.25 1.48
C ALA A 124 -0.75 -19.02 1.32
N LYS A 125 -1.22 -19.15 0.08
CA LYS A 125 -2.43 -19.88 -0.20
C LYS A 125 -2.19 -21.36 0.11
N SER A 126 -3.20 -22.00 0.65
CA SER A 126 -3.24 -23.44 0.92
C SER A 126 -4.47 -24.06 0.26
N VAL A 127 -4.46 -25.34 0.03
CA VAL A 127 -5.62 -26.07 -0.51
C VAL A 127 -6.68 -26.18 0.58
N GLN A 128 -7.82 -25.53 0.40
CA GLN A 128 -8.88 -25.49 1.39
C GLN A 128 -9.86 -26.66 1.27
N SER A 129 -10.19 -27.05 0.03
CA SER A 129 -11.13 -28.13 -0.25
C SER A 129 -10.83 -28.77 -1.60
N LEU A 130 -11.22 -30.03 -1.74
CA LEU A 130 -11.29 -30.75 -3.02
C LEU A 130 -12.72 -31.24 -3.19
N THR A 131 -13.29 -30.98 -4.34
CA THR A 131 -14.65 -31.42 -4.68
C THR A 131 -14.56 -32.52 -5.73
N ILE A 132 -15.30 -33.61 -5.52
CA ILE A 132 -15.42 -34.69 -6.49
C ILE A 132 -16.51 -34.30 -7.48
N GLU A 133 -16.15 -33.99 -8.72
CA GLU A 133 -17.12 -33.75 -9.80
C GLU A 133 -17.55 -35.08 -10.43
N TYR A 134 -16.61 -36.00 -10.57
CA TYR A 134 -16.84 -37.32 -11.10
C TYR A 134 -15.91 -38.34 -10.44
N GLY A 135 -16.48 -39.36 -9.76
CA GLY A 135 -15.73 -40.33 -8.95
C GLY A 135 -15.04 -41.45 -9.75
N GLY A 136 -15.19 -41.47 -11.07
CA GLY A 136 -14.66 -42.59 -11.89
C GLY A 136 -15.38 -43.91 -11.63
N THR A 137 -14.87 -45.01 -12.17
CA THR A 137 -15.39 -46.37 -11.94
C THR A 137 -14.28 -47.41 -12.12
N GLY A 138 -14.43 -48.57 -11.49
CA GLY A 138 -13.53 -49.70 -11.72
C GLY A 138 -12.28 -49.72 -10.86
N TYR A 139 -12.19 -48.87 -9.85
CA TYR A 139 -11.10 -48.93 -8.90
C TYR A 139 -11.22 -50.18 -7.98
N SER A 140 -10.21 -51.02 -7.96
CA SER A 140 -10.14 -52.17 -7.04
C SER A 140 -9.54 -51.79 -5.67
N THR A 141 -8.78 -50.70 -5.63
CA THR A 141 -8.19 -50.12 -4.42
C THR A 141 -8.25 -48.61 -4.52
N ALA A 142 -8.21 -47.90 -3.38
CA ALA A 142 -8.21 -46.44 -3.37
C ALA A 142 -7.04 -45.89 -4.20
N PRO A 143 -7.31 -45.07 -5.23
CA PRO A 143 -6.27 -44.52 -6.09
C PRO A 143 -5.42 -43.50 -5.37
N THR A 144 -4.23 -43.23 -5.88
CA THR A 144 -3.34 -42.17 -5.38
C THR A 144 -3.75 -40.83 -5.93
N ILE A 145 -3.94 -39.87 -5.03
CA ILE A 145 -4.17 -38.44 -5.40
C ILE A 145 -2.82 -37.73 -5.37
N THR A 146 -2.46 -37.15 -6.50
CA THR A 146 -1.27 -36.30 -6.61
C THR A 146 -1.68 -34.87 -6.87
N ILE A 147 -1.28 -33.94 -5.97
CA ILE A 147 -1.50 -32.48 -6.12
C ILE A 147 -0.19 -31.92 -6.65
N SER A 148 -0.27 -31.09 -7.70
CA SER A 148 0.92 -30.54 -8.36
C SER A 148 1.77 -29.73 -7.39
N VAL A 149 3.08 -29.79 -7.58
CA VAL A 149 4.04 -28.94 -6.90
C VAL A 149 3.86 -27.48 -7.36
N GLY A 150 4.06 -26.53 -6.50
CA GLY A 150 3.87 -25.11 -6.83
C GLY A 150 3.85 -24.23 -5.58
N GLY A 151 3.89 -24.86 -4.40
CA GLY A 151 3.98 -24.19 -3.11
C GLY A 151 5.34 -24.38 -2.44
N ILE A 152 5.49 -23.80 -1.26
CA ILE A 152 6.64 -24.03 -0.36
C ILE A 152 6.53 -25.45 0.24
N THR A 153 5.30 -25.85 0.59
CA THR A 153 4.96 -27.20 1.05
C THR A 153 3.85 -27.74 0.17
N THR A 154 4.05 -28.93 -0.42
CA THR A 154 3.05 -29.57 -1.28
C THR A 154 1.88 -30.09 -0.46
N ALA A 155 0.65 -29.84 -0.93
CA ALA A 155 -0.55 -30.42 -0.36
C ALA A 155 -0.62 -31.94 -0.63
N THR A 156 -1.24 -32.67 0.29
CA THR A 156 -1.49 -34.12 0.13
C THR A 156 -2.94 -34.45 0.47
N ALA A 157 -3.49 -35.41 -0.21
CA ALA A 157 -4.86 -35.89 0.04
C ALA A 157 -4.93 -37.42 -0.12
N THR A 158 -5.92 -38.00 0.51
CA THR A 158 -6.28 -39.39 0.36
C THR A 158 -7.74 -39.52 -0.06
N CYS A 159 -8.13 -40.65 -0.64
CA CYS A 159 -9.53 -40.93 -0.97
C CYS A 159 -9.95 -42.32 -0.48
N THR A 160 -11.26 -42.52 -0.43
CA THR A 160 -11.88 -43.85 -0.24
C THR A 160 -12.72 -44.19 -1.47
N ILE A 161 -12.94 -45.46 -1.71
CA ILE A 161 -13.84 -45.97 -2.75
C ILE A 161 -15.01 -46.68 -2.10
N ASN A 162 -16.13 -46.67 -2.76
CA ASN A 162 -17.30 -47.46 -2.38
C ASN A 162 -17.22 -48.89 -2.97
N GLU A 163 -18.18 -49.74 -2.64
CA GLU A 163 -18.27 -51.14 -3.10
C GLU A 163 -18.35 -51.30 -4.63
N SER A 164 -18.75 -50.25 -5.35
CA SER A 164 -18.81 -50.22 -6.81
C SER A 164 -17.51 -49.74 -7.45
N GLY A 165 -16.44 -49.54 -6.70
CA GLY A 165 -15.17 -49.07 -7.20
C GLY A 165 -15.22 -47.61 -7.71
N VAL A 166 -16.00 -46.75 -7.06
CA VAL A 166 -16.12 -45.30 -7.33
C VAL A 166 -15.52 -44.52 -6.18
N ILE A 167 -14.79 -43.47 -6.44
CA ILE A 167 -14.28 -42.58 -5.37
C ILE A 167 -15.48 -41.89 -4.68
N ASP A 168 -15.59 -42.14 -3.38
CA ASP A 168 -16.70 -41.69 -2.53
C ASP A 168 -16.32 -40.48 -1.68
N THR A 169 -15.14 -40.47 -1.08
CA THR A 169 -14.66 -39.33 -0.29
C THR A 169 -13.22 -38.96 -0.65
N VAL A 170 -12.89 -37.67 -0.52
CA VAL A 170 -11.53 -37.17 -0.60
C VAL A 170 -11.25 -36.32 0.66
N THR A 171 -10.14 -36.62 1.31
CA THR A 171 -9.71 -35.94 2.53
C THR A 171 -8.34 -35.30 2.34
N ILE A 172 -8.21 -34.02 2.56
CA ILE A 172 -6.92 -33.35 2.56
C ILE A 172 -6.19 -33.69 3.85
N THR A 173 -5.02 -34.37 3.72
CA THR A 173 -4.18 -34.76 4.85
C THR A 173 -3.15 -33.69 5.22
N ASN A 174 -2.75 -32.86 4.25
CA ASN A 174 -1.94 -31.69 4.43
C ASN A 174 -2.40 -30.64 3.42
N ALA A 175 -2.75 -29.46 3.91
CA ALA A 175 -3.23 -28.36 3.06
C ALA A 175 -2.11 -27.72 2.19
N GLY A 176 -0.85 -28.00 2.50
CA GLY A 176 0.28 -27.32 1.87
C GLY A 176 0.34 -25.84 2.21
N SER A 177 1.28 -25.13 1.60
CA SER A 177 1.42 -23.68 1.77
C SER A 177 2.19 -23.06 0.60
N GLY A 178 2.03 -21.77 0.40
CA GLY A 178 2.82 -21.01 -0.60
C GLY A 178 2.36 -21.17 -2.04
N TYR A 179 1.16 -21.63 -2.28
CA TYR A 179 0.59 -21.67 -3.63
C TYR A 179 0.30 -20.25 -4.13
N THR A 180 0.77 -19.93 -5.32
CA THR A 180 0.48 -18.68 -6.03
C THR A 180 -0.74 -18.80 -6.93
N GLU A 181 -0.99 -20.02 -7.41
CA GLU A 181 -2.11 -20.39 -8.29
C GLU A 181 -2.81 -21.66 -7.77
N ASN A 182 -3.95 -21.98 -8.33
CA ASN A 182 -4.65 -23.23 -7.99
C ASN A 182 -3.83 -24.43 -8.50
N PRO A 183 -3.42 -25.36 -7.63
CA PRO A 183 -2.72 -26.57 -8.07
C PRO A 183 -3.63 -27.48 -8.90
N SER A 184 -3.05 -28.19 -9.84
CA SER A 184 -3.76 -29.27 -10.54
C SER A 184 -3.77 -30.53 -9.69
N VAL A 185 -4.82 -31.34 -9.84
CA VAL A 185 -4.97 -32.64 -9.17
C VAL A 185 -4.99 -33.73 -10.22
N SER A 186 -4.20 -34.76 -10.02
CA SER A 186 -4.22 -35.98 -10.83
C SER A 186 -4.50 -37.20 -9.96
N ILE A 187 -5.20 -38.17 -10.52
CA ILE A 187 -5.57 -39.43 -9.86
C ILE A 187 -4.98 -40.54 -10.67
N SER A 188 -4.26 -41.45 -10.02
CA SER A 188 -3.66 -42.62 -10.62
C SER A 188 -3.97 -43.87 -9.80
N GLY A 189 -4.51 -44.91 -10.45
CA GLY A 189 -4.85 -46.19 -9.82
C GLY A 189 -5.39 -47.15 -10.85
N THR A 190 -5.35 -48.43 -10.55
CA THR A 190 -5.89 -49.55 -11.35
C THR A 190 -7.03 -50.21 -10.60
#